data_52b7faa4d39f24470cf621ac3349ffe1
#
_entry.id   52b7faa4d39f24470cf621ac3349ffe1
#
_cell.length_a   1.000
_cell.length_b   1.000
_cell.length_c   1.000
_cell.angle_alpha   90.00
_cell.angle_beta   90.00
_cell.angle_gamma   90.00
#
_symmetry.space_group_name_H-M   'P 1'
#
loop_
_entity.id
_entity.type
_entity.pdbx_description
1 polymer ?
#
loop_
_entity_poly.entity_id
_entity_poly.type
_entity_poly.pdbx_seq_one_letter_code
_entity_poly.pdbx_strand_id
1 'polypeptide(L)'
;TGVPYLREAYHGELQRERWGLVPVAQLDSYKGLYFATFDPEAPSLRAYLGEMAWYLDTFFDRREGGVEIIGGIHKWIIPCNWKFPAENFAGDGYHVHWSHLSAVETGSGGDFRVKPDNAGRALALGRGHSIMTVGPDMVADPPSPEVLAYEAQILPEMRRRLGPRLDLGTPIAGTVFPNFSMLRPTSRTIRVWHPRGPEETEVWAWVFADKAAPPEVKRALRLSGARVFGPGGTFEQDDMDNWQGCTQTGRGVVARRHALNYEMGLGRERFAAEFGAVASDYRYSESNHRSFYRHWAELMAEGAGEGANSGLQGSIHA
;
A
#
# COMPACT_ATOMS: atom_id res chain seq x y z
N THR A 1 21.83 4.97 21.55
CA THR A 1 23.07 5.32 22.25
C THR A 1 23.08 4.99 23.73
N GLY A 2 22.04 4.63 24.39
CA GLY A 2 22.01 4.29 25.81
C GLY A 2 21.98 2.77 26.03
N VAL A 3 23.11 2.12 26.13
CA VAL A 3 23.16 0.72 26.60
C VAL A 3 23.24 0.75 28.13
N PRO A 4 22.13 0.47 28.84
CA PRO A 4 22.17 0.38 30.30
C PRO A 4 22.95 -0.87 30.72
N TYR A 5 23.94 -0.71 31.59
CA TYR A 5 24.70 -1.83 32.09
C TYR A 5 25.28 -1.52 33.47
N LEU A 6 25.44 -2.55 34.26
CA LEU A 6 26.18 -2.45 35.53
C LEU A 6 27.63 -2.80 35.24
N ARG A 7 28.52 -1.81 35.40
CA ARG A 7 29.92 -1.93 35.03
C ARG A 7 30.63 -3.05 35.76
N GLU A 8 30.30 -3.20 37.04
CA GLU A 8 30.89 -4.20 37.92
C GLU A 8 30.54 -5.62 37.50
N ALA A 9 29.29 -5.83 37.00
CA ALA A 9 28.85 -7.13 36.49
C ALA A 9 29.57 -7.57 35.20
N TYR A 10 30.06 -6.60 34.45
CA TYR A 10 30.86 -6.86 33.25
C TYR A 10 32.37 -6.68 33.47
N HIS A 11 32.80 -6.52 34.70
CA HIS A 11 34.19 -6.29 35.06
C HIS A 11 34.83 -5.12 34.29
N GLY A 12 34.04 -4.17 33.81
CA GLY A 12 34.48 -3.06 33.00
C GLY A 12 34.80 -3.37 31.54
N GLU A 13 34.60 -4.59 31.08
CA GLU A 13 35.03 -5.10 29.75
C GLU A 13 33.96 -5.05 28.65
N LEU A 14 32.73 -4.61 28.98
CA LEU A 14 31.69 -4.51 27.97
C LEU A 14 32.04 -3.46 26.90
N GLN A 15 32.20 -3.93 25.66
CA GLN A 15 32.39 -3.07 24.48
C GLN A 15 31.04 -2.47 24.07
N ARG A 16 30.61 -1.39 24.68
CA ARG A 16 29.28 -0.80 24.55
C ARG A 16 28.92 -0.41 23.12
N GLU A 17 29.90 -0.08 22.30
CA GLU A 17 29.76 0.25 20.88
C GLU A 17 29.26 -0.93 20.03
N ARG A 18 29.42 -2.14 20.51
CA ARG A 18 28.93 -3.37 19.82
C ARG A 18 27.47 -3.68 20.16
N TRP A 19 26.87 -2.97 21.10
CA TRP A 19 25.54 -3.25 21.61
C TRP A 19 24.64 -2.03 21.45
N GLY A 20 23.35 -2.26 21.27
CA GLY A 20 22.35 -1.22 21.09
C GLY A 20 21.39 -1.56 19.96
N LEU A 21 20.59 -0.58 19.56
CA LEU A 21 19.72 -0.72 18.41
C LEU A 21 20.54 -0.71 17.13
N VAL A 22 20.19 -1.58 16.20
CA VAL A 22 20.78 -1.57 14.86
C VAL A 22 20.29 -0.32 14.12
N PRO A 23 21.19 0.57 13.68
CA PRO A 23 20.79 1.73 12.90
C PRO A 23 20.35 1.32 11.49
N VAL A 24 19.37 2.01 10.95
CA VAL A 24 19.05 1.88 9.51
C VAL A 24 20.19 2.48 8.68
N ALA A 25 20.50 1.88 7.55
CA ALA A 25 21.57 2.36 6.67
C ALA A 25 21.19 3.68 6.00
N GLN A 26 19.95 3.82 5.56
CA GLN A 26 19.44 5.03 4.93
C GLN A 26 18.04 5.36 5.48
N LEU A 27 17.79 6.65 5.67
CA LEU A 27 16.51 7.22 6.08
C LEU A 27 16.26 8.48 5.26
N ASP A 28 15.13 8.56 4.59
CA ASP A 28 14.72 9.72 3.83
C ASP A 28 13.20 9.93 3.92
N SER A 29 12.71 11.06 3.45
CA SER A 29 11.28 11.38 3.50
C SER A 29 10.75 11.90 2.16
N TYR A 30 9.49 11.56 1.87
CA TYR A 30 8.74 12.09 0.75
C TYR A 30 7.35 12.53 1.20
N LYS A 31 7.03 13.82 1.04
CA LYS A 31 5.74 14.43 1.43
C LYS A 31 5.30 14.11 2.86
N GLY A 32 6.25 14.05 3.80
CA GLY A 32 6.00 13.76 5.20
C GLY A 32 5.90 12.27 5.56
N LEU A 33 6.07 11.39 4.58
CA LEU A 33 6.24 9.95 4.79
C LEU A 33 7.72 9.64 4.93
N TYR A 34 8.10 8.90 5.97
CA TYR A 34 9.47 8.47 6.23
C TYR A 34 9.66 7.03 5.77
N PHE A 35 10.73 6.81 5.01
CA PHE A 35 11.14 5.50 4.51
C PHE A 35 12.55 5.19 4.99
N ALA A 36 12.78 3.95 5.36
CA ALA A 36 14.08 3.50 5.85
C ALA A 36 14.46 2.15 5.26
N THR A 37 15.75 1.91 5.10
CA THR A 37 16.29 0.61 4.67
C THR A 37 17.52 0.25 5.49
N PHE A 38 17.75 -1.04 5.70
CA PHE A 38 18.98 -1.58 6.30
C PHE A 38 20.06 -1.84 5.23
N ASP A 39 19.71 -1.77 3.95
CA ASP A 39 20.63 -1.97 2.84
C ASP A 39 21.38 -0.64 2.54
N PRO A 40 22.71 -0.58 2.73
CA PRO A 40 23.52 0.60 2.41
C PRO A 40 23.62 0.87 0.88
N GLU A 41 23.46 -0.16 0.06
CA GLU A 41 23.55 -0.06 -1.40
C GLU A 41 22.17 0.23 -2.05
N ALA A 42 21.11 0.34 -1.25
CA ALA A 42 19.80 0.67 -1.76
C ALA A 42 19.82 2.03 -2.52
N PRO A 43 19.07 2.17 -3.60
CA PRO A 43 18.95 3.44 -4.30
C PRO A 43 18.38 4.53 -3.39
N SER A 44 18.66 5.81 -3.70
CA SER A 44 17.99 6.90 -3.01
C SER A 44 16.48 6.76 -3.06
N LEU A 45 15.76 7.26 -2.05
CA LEU A 45 14.31 7.17 -1.99
C LEU A 45 13.63 7.70 -3.27
N ARG A 46 14.12 8.80 -3.84
CA ARG A 46 13.57 9.36 -5.06
C ARG A 46 13.74 8.43 -6.27
N ALA A 47 14.90 7.78 -6.38
CA ALA A 47 15.16 6.79 -7.42
C ALA A 47 14.37 5.50 -7.20
N TYR A 48 14.16 5.12 -5.93
CA TYR A 48 13.33 3.97 -5.57
C TYR A 48 11.87 4.19 -5.96
N LEU A 49 11.31 5.34 -5.60
CA LEU A 49 9.91 5.68 -5.93
C LEU A 49 9.70 5.86 -7.44
N GLY A 50 10.67 6.40 -8.17
CA GLY A 50 10.52 6.63 -9.61
C GLY A 50 9.23 7.39 -9.94
N GLU A 51 8.44 6.86 -10.86
CA GLU A 51 7.14 7.43 -11.28
C GLU A 51 6.06 7.36 -10.19
N MET A 52 6.18 6.43 -9.22
CA MET A 52 5.27 6.35 -8.07
C MET A 52 5.22 7.68 -7.30
N ALA A 53 6.29 8.46 -7.32
CA ALA A 53 6.33 9.75 -6.64
C ALA A 53 5.23 10.72 -7.12
N TRP A 54 4.96 10.79 -8.43
CA TRP A 54 3.85 11.61 -8.93
C TRP A 54 2.48 11.11 -8.44
N TYR A 55 2.31 9.78 -8.36
CA TYR A 55 1.08 9.20 -7.82
C TYR A 55 0.93 9.47 -6.32
N LEU A 56 2.01 9.47 -5.56
CA LEU A 56 1.99 9.92 -4.16
C LEU A 56 1.57 11.40 -4.03
N ASP A 57 2.02 12.26 -4.95
CA ASP A 57 1.60 13.67 -4.95
C ASP A 57 0.09 13.82 -5.11
N THR A 58 -0.57 12.91 -5.86
CA THR A 58 -2.04 12.93 -5.98
C THR A 58 -2.78 12.63 -4.66
N PHE A 59 -2.11 12.01 -3.70
CA PHE A 59 -2.65 11.74 -2.36
C PHE A 59 -2.21 12.80 -1.35
N PHE A 60 -0.95 13.26 -1.39
CA PHE A 60 -0.32 13.99 -0.31
C PHE A 60 0.04 15.44 -0.64
N ASP A 61 0.08 15.84 -1.92
CA ASP A 61 0.46 17.19 -2.35
C ASP A 61 -0.49 17.79 -3.41
N ARG A 62 -1.72 17.35 -3.41
CA ARG A 62 -2.75 17.81 -4.36
C ARG A 62 -3.24 19.24 -4.07
N ARG A 63 -2.93 19.75 -2.86
CA ARG A 63 -3.29 21.09 -2.40
C ARG A 63 -2.14 21.72 -1.61
N GLU A 64 -2.08 23.04 -1.61
CA GLU A 64 -1.12 23.78 -0.80
C GLU A 64 -1.27 23.44 0.69
N GLY A 65 -0.12 23.33 1.37
CA GLY A 65 -0.05 22.90 2.77
C GLY A 65 -0.06 21.39 2.98
N GLY A 66 -0.35 20.59 1.93
CA GLY A 66 -0.33 19.13 2.00
C GLY A 66 -1.43 18.56 2.89
N VAL A 67 -1.16 17.41 3.49
CA VAL A 67 -2.12 16.65 4.30
C VAL A 67 -1.74 16.59 5.77
N GLU A 68 -2.69 16.19 6.59
CA GLU A 68 -2.50 15.84 8.01
C GLU A 68 -3.22 14.53 8.33
N ILE A 69 -2.72 13.83 9.34
CA ILE A 69 -3.39 12.66 9.91
C ILE A 69 -4.52 13.16 10.83
N ILE A 70 -5.70 12.55 10.68
CA ILE A 70 -6.88 12.88 11.47
C ILE A 70 -7.38 11.64 12.23
N GLY A 71 -7.69 11.79 13.52
CA GLY A 71 -8.30 10.74 14.34
C GLY A 71 -7.34 9.70 14.94
N GLY A 72 -6.02 9.89 14.81
CA GLY A 72 -5.03 8.99 15.40
C GLY A 72 -4.76 7.73 14.55
N ILE A 73 -4.11 6.75 15.16
CA ILE A 73 -3.73 5.49 14.52
C ILE A 73 -4.70 4.36 14.89
N HIS A 74 -5.11 3.57 13.91
CA HIS A 74 -5.76 2.29 14.12
C HIS A 74 -4.74 1.17 14.00
N LYS A 75 -4.76 0.21 14.92
CA LYS A 75 -3.88 -0.96 14.91
C LYS A 75 -4.67 -2.22 15.19
N TRP A 76 -4.40 -3.26 14.41
CA TRP A 76 -4.97 -4.59 14.63
C TRP A 76 -4.08 -5.67 14.02
N ILE A 77 -4.38 -6.91 14.34
CA ILE A 77 -3.67 -8.08 13.81
C ILE A 77 -4.63 -8.88 12.95
N ILE A 78 -4.13 -9.33 11.81
CA ILE A 78 -4.84 -10.23 10.89
C ILE A 78 -4.04 -11.51 10.77
N PRO A 79 -4.65 -12.71 10.96
CA PRO A 79 -3.97 -13.99 10.78
C PRO A 79 -3.81 -14.32 9.28
N CYS A 80 -3.03 -13.49 8.58
CA CYS A 80 -2.76 -13.63 7.15
C CYS A 80 -1.32 -13.30 6.80
N ASN A 81 -0.88 -13.76 5.62
CA ASN A 81 0.39 -13.34 5.04
C ASN A 81 0.28 -11.90 4.52
N TRP A 82 1.25 -11.06 4.86
CA TRP A 82 1.28 -9.63 4.53
C TRP A 82 1.18 -9.31 3.03
N LYS A 83 1.58 -10.26 2.18
CA LYS A 83 1.51 -10.06 0.73
C LYS A 83 0.08 -9.98 0.20
N PHE A 84 -0.87 -10.72 0.80
CA PHE A 84 -2.26 -10.67 0.37
C PHE A 84 -2.88 -9.27 0.48
N PRO A 85 -2.86 -8.60 1.65
CA PRO A 85 -3.36 -7.23 1.70
C PRO A 85 -2.53 -6.25 0.86
N ALA A 86 -1.20 -6.40 0.77
CA ALA A 86 -0.37 -5.52 -0.03
C ALA A 86 -0.67 -5.64 -1.53
N GLU A 87 -0.89 -6.84 -2.05
CA GLU A 87 -1.28 -7.04 -3.46
C GLU A 87 -2.72 -6.61 -3.74
N ASN A 88 -3.63 -6.80 -2.78
CA ASN A 88 -5.01 -6.35 -2.91
C ASN A 88 -5.05 -4.84 -3.19
N PHE A 89 -4.32 -4.05 -2.41
CA PHE A 89 -4.20 -2.61 -2.63
C PHE A 89 -3.38 -2.25 -3.88
N ALA A 90 -2.49 -3.13 -4.33
CA ALA A 90 -1.71 -2.91 -5.54
C ALA A 90 -2.57 -2.83 -6.79
N GLY A 91 -3.67 -3.58 -6.87
CA GLY A 91 -4.49 -3.56 -8.08
C GLY A 91 -5.67 -4.51 -8.14
N ASP A 92 -6.10 -5.08 -7.03
CA ASP A 92 -7.26 -5.99 -7.01
C ASP A 92 -8.59 -5.21 -7.06
N GLY A 93 -8.93 -4.70 -8.23
CA GLY A 93 -10.20 -3.99 -8.43
C GLY A 93 -11.40 -4.91 -8.64
N TYR A 94 -11.18 -6.17 -8.97
CA TYR A 94 -12.26 -7.12 -9.30
C TYR A 94 -12.87 -7.80 -8.07
N HIS A 95 -12.15 -7.94 -6.95
CA HIS A 95 -12.70 -8.52 -5.72
C HIS A 95 -13.90 -7.73 -5.18
N VAL A 96 -13.92 -6.42 -5.40
CA VAL A 96 -14.96 -5.50 -4.89
C VAL A 96 -16.37 -5.98 -5.25
N HIS A 97 -16.54 -6.54 -6.44
CA HIS A 97 -17.84 -7.01 -6.95
C HIS A 97 -18.32 -8.32 -6.30
N TRP A 98 -17.42 -9.02 -5.60
CA TRP A 98 -17.72 -10.31 -4.98
C TRP A 98 -17.65 -10.21 -3.47
N SER A 99 -16.53 -9.71 -2.96
CA SER A 99 -16.27 -9.64 -1.52
C SER A 99 -17.17 -8.62 -0.81
N HIS A 100 -17.42 -7.47 -1.46
CA HIS A 100 -18.20 -6.38 -0.86
C HIS A 100 -19.65 -6.29 -1.35
N LEU A 101 -20.16 -7.31 -2.04
CA LEU A 101 -21.50 -7.27 -2.60
C LEU A 101 -22.59 -7.07 -1.53
N SER A 102 -22.45 -7.72 -0.39
CA SER A 102 -23.41 -7.59 0.72
C SER A 102 -23.43 -6.17 1.29
N ALA A 103 -22.28 -5.53 1.41
CA ALA A 103 -22.18 -4.12 1.84
C ALA A 103 -22.85 -3.18 0.84
N VAL A 104 -22.70 -3.45 -0.46
CA VAL A 104 -23.36 -2.69 -1.53
C VAL A 104 -24.87 -2.85 -1.48
N GLU A 105 -25.37 -4.08 -1.35
CA GLU A 105 -26.82 -4.38 -1.28
C GLU A 105 -27.50 -3.77 -0.04
N THR A 106 -26.78 -3.63 1.05
CA THR A 106 -27.27 -2.97 2.28
C THR A 106 -27.15 -1.45 2.24
N GLY A 107 -26.66 -0.87 1.12
CA GLY A 107 -26.47 0.57 0.97
C GLY A 107 -25.28 1.13 1.73
N SER A 108 -24.37 0.29 2.19
CA SER A 108 -23.14 0.70 2.88
C SER A 108 -22.03 1.13 1.92
N GLY A 109 -22.21 0.94 0.63
CA GLY A 109 -21.31 1.36 -0.44
C GLY A 109 -22.10 1.78 -1.67
N GLY A 110 -21.46 2.45 -2.63
CA GLY A 110 -22.10 2.87 -3.87
C GLY A 110 -22.37 1.74 -4.86
N ASP A 111 -22.79 2.09 -6.06
CA ASP A 111 -22.97 1.13 -7.14
C ASP A 111 -21.61 0.66 -7.70
N PHE A 112 -21.08 -0.41 -7.13
CA PHE A 112 -19.84 -1.05 -7.55
C PHE A 112 -20.02 -2.03 -8.72
N ARG A 113 -21.17 -2.06 -9.38
CA ARG A 113 -21.38 -2.98 -10.49
C ARG A 113 -20.32 -2.79 -11.56
N VAL A 114 -19.88 -3.91 -12.11
CA VAL A 114 -18.94 -3.90 -13.24
C VAL A 114 -19.55 -3.12 -14.39
N LYS A 115 -18.92 -1.99 -14.74
CA LYS A 115 -19.27 -1.23 -15.93
C LYS A 115 -18.22 -1.54 -17.00
N PRO A 116 -18.60 -2.12 -18.14
CA PRO A 116 -17.67 -2.49 -19.20
C PRO A 116 -16.85 -1.31 -19.76
N ASP A 117 -17.41 -0.11 -19.69
CA ASP A 117 -16.85 1.15 -20.19
C ASP A 117 -15.96 1.90 -19.16
N ASN A 118 -15.63 1.23 -18.06
CA ASN A 118 -14.80 1.83 -17.03
C ASN A 118 -13.36 2.08 -17.51
N ALA A 119 -13.07 3.34 -17.82
CA ALA A 119 -11.81 3.81 -18.41
C ALA A 119 -10.59 3.73 -17.46
N GLY A 120 -10.73 3.09 -16.31
CA GLY A 120 -9.61 2.92 -15.37
C GLY A 120 -8.53 1.96 -15.88
N ARG A 121 -7.35 2.03 -15.25
CA ARG A 121 -6.18 1.22 -15.58
C ARG A 121 -5.58 0.60 -14.34
N ALA A 122 -4.97 -0.57 -14.49
CA ALA A 122 -3.96 -1.09 -13.58
C ALA A 122 -2.59 -0.64 -14.12
N LEU A 123 -1.78 -0.02 -13.26
CA LEU A 123 -0.52 0.63 -13.63
C LEU A 123 0.61 0.07 -12.77
N ALA A 124 1.52 -0.68 -13.39
CA ALA A 124 2.74 -1.17 -12.76
C ALA A 124 3.88 -0.16 -13.02
N LEU A 125 4.44 0.38 -11.94
CA LEU A 125 5.38 1.51 -11.95
C LEU A 125 6.86 1.10 -11.76
N GLY A 126 7.13 -0.21 -11.87
CA GLY A 126 8.44 -0.79 -11.60
C GLY A 126 8.66 -1.06 -10.11
N ARG A 127 9.69 -1.86 -9.80
CA ARG A 127 10.07 -2.23 -8.42
C ARG A 127 8.90 -2.71 -7.55
N GLY A 128 7.92 -3.38 -8.15
CA GLY A 128 6.72 -3.84 -7.45
C GLY A 128 5.73 -2.73 -7.05
N HIS A 129 6.04 -1.47 -7.30
CA HIS A 129 5.11 -0.36 -7.08
C HIS A 129 3.97 -0.40 -8.08
N SER A 130 2.79 -0.10 -7.62
CA SER A 130 1.62 -0.10 -8.48
C SER A 130 0.50 0.78 -7.98
N ILE A 131 -0.33 1.21 -8.90
CA ILE A 131 -1.51 2.03 -8.64
C ILE A 131 -2.66 1.57 -9.54
N MET A 132 -3.86 1.72 -9.03
CA MET A 132 -5.08 1.53 -9.80
C MET A 132 -5.78 2.88 -9.98
N THR A 133 -6.25 3.14 -11.19
CA THR A 133 -7.04 4.35 -11.49
C THR A 133 -8.46 3.98 -11.87
N VAL A 134 -9.35 4.96 -11.75
CA VAL A 134 -10.69 4.96 -12.38
C VAL A 134 -10.75 6.05 -13.43
N GLY A 135 -11.73 6.00 -14.31
CA GLY A 135 -11.92 7.06 -15.29
C GLY A 135 -12.16 8.43 -14.64
N PRO A 136 -11.85 9.53 -15.33
CA PRO A 136 -11.95 10.88 -14.76
C PRO A 136 -13.38 11.25 -14.35
N ASP A 137 -14.38 10.67 -14.98
CA ASP A 137 -15.82 10.91 -14.70
C ASP A 137 -16.39 9.98 -13.63
N MET A 138 -15.61 9.01 -13.15
CA MET A 138 -16.02 8.18 -12.04
C MET A 138 -15.75 8.90 -10.71
N VAL A 139 -16.81 9.42 -10.14
CA VAL A 139 -16.84 9.70 -8.72
C VAL A 139 -17.06 8.34 -8.03
N ALA A 140 -15.94 7.71 -7.62
CA ALA A 140 -16.07 6.58 -6.72
C ALA A 140 -16.67 7.13 -5.43
N ASP A 141 -17.76 6.61 -5.07
CA ASP A 141 -18.67 6.83 -3.96
C ASP A 141 -18.19 7.90 -2.95
N PRO A 142 -18.70 9.13 -3.01
CA PRO A 142 -18.28 10.15 -2.09
C PRO A 142 -18.77 9.75 -0.68
N PRO A 143 -17.91 9.84 0.33
CA PRO A 143 -18.30 9.51 1.70
C PRO A 143 -19.39 10.43 2.24
N SER A 144 -19.60 11.58 1.62
CA SER A 144 -20.67 12.53 1.93
C SER A 144 -20.76 13.65 0.90
N PRO A 145 -21.91 14.37 0.82
CA PRO A 145 -22.08 15.53 -0.04
C PRO A 145 -21.03 16.63 0.21
N GLU A 146 -20.60 16.83 1.46
CA GLU A 146 -19.59 17.84 1.81
C GLU A 146 -18.22 17.49 1.22
N VAL A 147 -17.84 16.22 1.24
CA VAL A 147 -16.59 15.77 0.64
C VAL A 147 -16.65 15.91 -0.88
N LEU A 148 -17.77 15.57 -1.50
CA LEU A 148 -17.97 15.73 -2.95
C LEU A 148 -17.85 17.22 -3.36
N ALA A 149 -18.51 18.11 -2.65
CA ALA A 149 -18.45 19.54 -2.91
C ALA A 149 -17.01 20.08 -2.76
N TYR A 150 -16.31 19.63 -1.71
CA TYR A 150 -14.93 20.00 -1.48
C TYR A 150 -13.99 19.49 -2.61
N GLU A 151 -14.13 18.25 -3.05
CA GLU A 151 -13.35 17.73 -4.18
C GLU A 151 -13.56 18.56 -5.45
N ALA A 152 -14.79 18.91 -5.78
CA ALA A 152 -15.11 19.78 -6.92
C ALA A 152 -14.46 21.16 -6.76
N GLN A 153 -14.51 21.74 -5.57
CA GLN A 153 -13.92 23.06 -5.28
C GLN A 153 -12.40 23.09 -5.50
N ILE A 154 -11.69 22.03 -5.11
CA ILE A 154 -10.22 22.02 -5.17
C ILE A 154 -9.67 21.51 -6.52
N LEU A 155 -10.50 20.97 -7.39
CA LEU A 155 -10.09 20.40 -8.67
C LEU A 155 -9.24 21.37 -9.53
N PRO A 156 -9.55 22.68 -9.65
CA PRO A 156 -8.69 23.61 -10.39
C PRO A 156 -7.28 23.75 -9.80
N GLU A 157 -7.16 23.73 -8.46
CA GLU A 157 -5.87 23.76 -7.78
C GLU A 157 -5.10 22.44 -8.02
N MET A 158 -5.76 21.31 -7.92
CA MET A 158 -5.17 20.00 -8.22
C MET A 158 -4.61 19.93 -9.64
N ARG A 159 -5.37 20.40 -10.63
CA ARG A 159 -4.92 20.44 -12.05
C ARG A 159 -3.69 21.30 -12.24
N ARG A 160 -3.61 22.46 -11.59
CA ARG A 160 -2.41 23.31 -11.66
C ARG A 160 -1.18 22.66 -11.03
N ARG A 161 -1.35 21.95 -9.92
CA ARG A 161 -0.25 21.33 -9.17
C ARG A 161 0.25 20.02 -9.79
N LEU A 162 -0.67 19.19 -10.23
CA LEU A 162 -0.39 17.82 -10.68
C LEU A 162 -0.22 17.71 -12.21
N GLY A 163 -0.68 18.72 -12.93
CA GLY A 163 -0.57 18.78 -14.40
C GLY A 163 -1.57 17.88 -15.14
N PRO A 164 -1.40 17.77 -16.47
CA PRO A 164 -2.39 17.15 -17.36
C PRO A 164 -2.53 15.62 -17.16
N ARG A 165 -1.58 14.94 -16.52
CA ARG A 165 -1.69 13.51 -16.21
C ARG A 165 -2.91 13.21 -15.32
N LEU A 166 -3.36 14.19 -14.52
CA LEU A 166 -4.57 14.03 -13.69
C LEU A 166 -5.84 13.77 -14.53
N ASP A 167 -5.89 14.29 -15.76
CA ASP A 167 -7.05 14.12 -16.64
C ASP A 167 -7.10 12.74 -17.31
N LEU A 168 -6.05 11.91 -17.18
CA LEU A 168 -6.01 10.54 -17.69
C LEU A 168 -6.76 9.53 -16.79
N GLY A 169 -7.07 9.91 -15.57
CA GLY A 169 -7.78 9.07 -14.61
C GLY A 169 -7.45 9.42 -13.16
N THR A 170 -8.36 9.06 -12.28
CA THR A 170 -8.21 9.32 -10.85
C THR A 170 -7.56 8.12 -10.15
N PRO A 171 -6.35 8.26 -9.55
CA PRO A 171 -5.76 7.21 -8.73
C PRO A 171 -6.62 6.92 -7.51
N ILE A 172 -6.90 5.64 -7.22
CA ILE A 172 -7.80 5.24 -6.14
C ILE A 172 -7.14 4.36 -5.08
N ALA A 173 -6.32 3.41 -5.49
CA ALA A 173 -5.61 2.50 -4.59
C ALA A 173 -4.24 2.19 -5.15
N GLY A 174 -3.28 1.94 -4.29
CA GLY A 174 -1.95 1.55 -4.70
C GLY A 174 -1.07 1.09 -3.56
N THR A 175 0.03 0.45 -3.92
CA THR A 175 1.05 -0.02 -2.98
C THR A 175 2.43 0.45 -3.42
N VAL A 176 3.12 1.16 -2.53
CA VAL A 176 4.57 1.28 -2.59
C VAL A 176 5.14 0.00 -2.00
N PHE A 177 5.76 -0.80 -2.84
CA PHE A 177 6.39 -2.05 -2.42
C PHE A 177 7.41 -1.79 -1.28
N PRO A 178 7.52 -2.64 -0.26
CA PRO A 178 6.75 -3.88 -0.12
C PRO A 178 5.38 -3.71 0.55
N ASN A 179 5.21 -2.80 1.50
CA ASN A 179 4.17 -2.91 2.50
C ASN A 179 3.47 -1.59 2.88
N PHE A 180 3.63 -0.53 2.09
CA PHE A 180 2.92 0.73 2.29
C PHE A 180 1.82 0.88 1.24
N SER A 181 0.56 0.91 1.69
CA SER A 181 -0.61 1.02 0.81
C SER A 181 -1.42 2.28 1.09
N MET A 182 -2.12 2.74 0.07
CA MET A 182 -2.96 3.93 0.13
C MET A 182 -4.28 3.72 -0.61
N LEU A 183 -5.32 4.38 -0.13
CA LEU A 183 -6.67 4.29 -0.69
C LEU A 183 -7.37 5.65 -0.63
N ARG A 184 -8.12 5.94 -1.67
CA ARG A 184 -9.17 6.96 -1.80
C ARG A 184 -10.13 6.53 -2.93
N PRO A 185 -11.28 7.14 -3.16
CA PRO A 185 -11.82 8.36 -2.55
C PRO A 185 -12.79 8.11 -1.40
N THR A 186 -13.38 6.90 -1.29
CA THR A 186 -14.41 6.57 -0.30
C THR A 186 -13.94 6.83 1.13
N SER A 187 -12.72 6.37 1.42
CA SER A 187 -12.00 6.74 2.64
C SER A 187 -10.57 7.08 2.27
N ARG A 188 -10.00 8.08 2.93
CA ARG A 188 -8.60 8.44 2.71
C ARG A 188 -7.75 7.77 3.77
N THR A 189 -7.27 6.57 3.46
CA THR A 189 -6.45 5.79 4.38
C THR A 189 -5.08 5.49 3.79
N ILE A 190 -4.10 5.46 4.67
CA ILE A 190 -2.79 4.89 4.42
C ILE A 190 -2.56 3.77 5.42
N ARG A 191 -1.77 2.77 5.02
CA ARG A 191 -1.53 1.56 5.79
C ARG A 191 -0.11 1.08 5.65
N VAL A 192 0.38 0.49 6.73
CA VAL A 192 1.61 -0.28 6.73
C VAL A 192 1.29 -1.69 7.21
N TRP A 193 1.68 -2.67 6.40
CA TRP A 193 1.49 -4.09 6.65
C TRP A 193 2.76 -4.64 7.27
N HIS A 194 2.78 -4.80 8.60
CA HIS A 194 3.94 -5.30 9.33
C HIS A 194 3.87 -6.82 9.48
N PRO A 195 4.73 -7.60 8.79
CA PRO A 195 4.77 -9.04 8.99
C PRO A 195 5.22 -9.37 10.40
N ARG A 196 4.44 -10.19 11.10
CA ARG A 196 4.78 -10.81 12.39
C ARG A 196 5.19 -12.27 12.22
N GLY A 197 5.39 -12.69 10.98
CA GLY A 197 5.68 -14.04 10.55
C GLY A 197 5.00 -14.34 9.23
N PRO A 198 5.03 -15.59 8.76
CA PRO A 198 4.45 -15.94 7.46
C PRO A 198 2.92 -15.91 7.44
N GLU A 199 2.27 -15.93 8.58
CA GLU A 199 0.83 -16.13 8.73
C GLU A 199 0.14 -15.09 9.63
N GLU A 200 0.85 -14.04 10.02
CA GLU A 200 0.32 -12.97 10.85
C GLU A 200 0.85 -11.62 10.40
N THR A 201 -0.06 -10.65 10.26
CA THR A 201 0.24 -9.28 9.85
C THR A 201 -0.34 -8.31 10.86
N GLU A 202 0.48 -7.43 11.43
CA GLU A 202 0.02 -6.27 12.18
C GLU A 202 -0.21 -5.10 11.23
N VAL A 203 -1.41 -4.55 11.25
CA VAL A 203 -1.78 -3.40 10.42
C VAL A 203 -1.69 -2.12 11.23
N TRP A 204 -1.04 -1.13 10.66
CA TRP A 204 -1.11 0.24 11.14
C TRP A 204 -1.78 1.08 10.07
N ALA A 205 -2.90 1.70 10.42
CA ALA A 205 -3.69 2.49 9.49
C ALA A 205 -3.98 3.89 10.04
N TRP A 206 -3.98 4.87 9.14
CA TRP A 206 -4.31 6.25 9.45
C TRP A 206 -5.30 6.79 8.43
N VAL A 207 -6.20 7.65 8.90
CA VAL A 207 -7.02 8.48 8.03
C VAL A 207 -6.32 9.83 7.85
N PHE A 208 -6.31 10.34 6.63
CA PHE A 208 -5.71 11.64 6.32
C PHE A 208 -6.68 12.57 5.60
N ALA A 209 -6.44 13.86 5.70
CA ALA A 209 -7.16 14.90 4.98
C ALA A 209 -6.22 16.03 4.57
N ASP A 210 -6.61 16.82 3.59
CA ASP A 210 -5.90 18.06 3.30
C ASP A 210 -5.93 18.98 4.52
N LYS A 211 -4.80 19.57 4.90
CA LYS A 211 -4.72 20.47 6.07
C LYS A 211 -5.72 21.60 5.99
N ALA A 212 -5.93 22.15 4.80
CA ALA A 212 -6.86 23.24 4.56
C ALA A 212 -8.31 22.80 4.34
N ALA A 213 -8.64 21.50 4.49
CA ALA A 213 -10.02 21.05 4.39
C ALA A 213 -10.88 21.56 5.57
N PRO A 214 -12.14 21.95 5.33
CA PRO A 214 -13.06 22.37 6.37
C PRO A 214 -13.29 21.29 7.44
N PRO A 215 -13.64 21.65 8.68
CA PRO A 215 -13.84 20.69 9.78
C PRO A 215 -14.89 19.61 9.47
N GLU A 216 -15.98 19.97 8.79
CA GLU A 216 -17.04 19.04 8.37
C GLU A 216 -16.51 17.98 7.39
N VAL A 217 -15.66 18.36 6.44
CA VAL A 217 -15.01 17.44 5.50
C VAL A 217 -14.07 16.49 6.25
N LYS A 218 -13.24 17.00 7.16
CA LYS A 218 -12.36 16.17 8.00
C LYS A 218 -13.16 15.20 8.85
N ARG A 219 -14.27 15.66 9.44
CA ARG A 219 -15.15 14.79 10.22
C ARG A 219 -15.76 13.68 9.36
N ALA A 220 -16.26 14.00 8.17
CA ALA A 220 -16.85 13.03 7.25
C ALA A 220 -15.82 11.97 6.84
N LEU A 221 -14.61 12.39 6.45
CA LEU A 221 -13.52 11.48 6.10
C LEU A 221 -13.12 10.56 7.26
N ARG A 222 -13.01 11.10 8.47
CA ARG A 222 -12.69 10.31 9.66
C ARG A 222 -13.76 9.26 9.96
N LEU A 223 -15.04 9.64 9.88
CA LEU A 223 -16.14 8.69 10.11
C LEU A 223 -16.20 7.62 9.02
N SER A 224 -16.02 8.01 7.76
CA SER A 224 -15.96 7.05 6.65
C SER A 224 -14.79 6.07 6.83
N GLY A 225 -13.59 6.57 7.12
CA GLY A 225 -12.44 5.72 7.37
C GLY A 225 -12.67 4.69 8.48
N ALA A 226 -13.31 5.09 9.59
CA ALA A 226 -13.60 4.18 10.68
C ALA A 226 -14.69 3.16 10.34
N ARG A 227 -15.74 3.58 9.62
CA ARG A 227 -16.89 2.72 9.27
C ARG A 227 -16.60 1.71 8.18
N VAL A 228 -15.75 2.08 7.23
CA VAL A 228 -15.53 1.27 6.01
C VAL A 228 -14.24 0.46 6.12
N PHE A 229 -13.15 1.10 6.54
CA PHE A 229 -11.80 0.54 6.55
C PHE A 229 -11.08 0.62 7.90
N GLY A 230 -11.79 0.83 8.99
CA GLY A 230 -11.26 0.61 10.34
C GLY A 230 -11.27 -0.89 10.70
N PRO A 231 -10.73 -1.28 11.86
CA PRO A 231 -10.65 -2.68 12.29
C PRO A 231 -11.99 -3.44 12.30
N GLY A 232 -13.08 -2.72 12.55
CA GLY A 232 -14.46 -3.23 12.48
C GLY A 232 -15.23 -2.66 11.29
N GLY A 233 -14.53 -2.17 10.26
CA GLY A 233 -15.14 -1.57 9.07
C GLY A 233 -15.79 -2.61 8.18
N THR A 234 -16.89 -2.22 7.53
CA THR A 234 -17.69 -3.17 6.71
C THR A 234 -16.88 -3.81 5.59
N PHE A 235 -16.05 -3.05 4.89
CA PHE A 235 -15.21 -3.58 3.80
C PHE A 235 -13.97 -4.27 4.34
N GLU A 236 -13.37 -3.71 5.40
CA GLU A 236 -12.17 -4.29 6.00
C GLU A 236 -12.41 -5.71 6.51
N GLN A 237 -13.59 -6.00 7.08
CA GLN A 237 -13.93 -7.34 7.57
C GLN A 237 -14.04 -8.35 6.43
N ASP A 238 -14.66 -7.97 5.32
CA ASP A 238 -14.75 -8.81 4.13
C ASP A 238 -13.35 -9.13 3.57
N ASP A 239 -12.50 -8.11 3.48
CA ASP A 239 -11.12 -8.24 3.02
C ASP A 239 -10.30 -9.15 3.94
N MET A 240 -10.39 -8.93 5.25
CA MET A 240 -9.68 -9.75 6.25
C MET A 240 -10.07 -11.22 6.17
N ASP A 241 -11.33 -11.55 5.97
CA ASP A 241 -11.81 -12.92 5.83
C ASP A 241 -11.18 -13.59 4.59
N ASN A 242 -11.17 -12.89 3.47
CA ASN A 242 -10.53 -13.37 2.25
C ASN A 242 -9.02 -13.63 2.44
N TRP A 243 -8.28 -12.68 3.02
CA TRP A 243 -6.83 -12.83 3.23
C TRP A 243 -6.49 -13.97 4.20
N GLN A 244 -7.30 -14.16 5.24
CA GLN A 244 -7.19 -15.29 6.16
C GLN A 244 -7.45 -16.61 5.43
N GLY A 245 -8.54 -16.70 4.66
CA GLY A 245 -8.90 -17.87 3.89
C GLY A 245 -7.81 -18.27 2.89
N CYS A 246 -7.24 -17.30 2.16
CA CYS A 246 -6.13 -17.51 1.24
C CYS A 246 -4.87 -18.02 1.97
N THR A 247 -4.54 -17.44 3.12
CA THR A 247 -3.40 -17.89 3.94
C THR A 247 -3.59 -19.31 4.44
N GLN A 248 -4.77 -19.62 4.96
CA GLN A 248 -5.10 -20.97 5.46
C GLN A 248 -5.08 -22.01 4.35
N THR A 249 -5.63 -21.68 3.19
CA THR A 249 -5.62 -22.56 2.01
C THR A 249 -4.18 -22.87 1.57
N GLY A 250 -3.28 -21.90 1.64
CA GLY A 250 -1.86 -22.10 1.34
C GLY A 250 -1.14 -23.13 2.23
N ARG A 251 -1.69 -23.49 3.38
CA ARG A 251 -1.18 -24.58 4.23
C ARG A 251 -1.56 -25.98 3.72
N GLY A 252 -2.58 -26.06 2.87
CA GLY A 252 -3.11 -27.31 2.37
C GLY A 252 -2.08 -28.08 1.54
N VAL A 253 -1.88 -29.39 1.83
CA VAL A 253 -0.94 -30.22 1.08
C VAL A 253 -1.29 -30.30 -0.39
N VAL A 254 -2.57 -30.33 -0.74
CA VAL A 254 -3.04 -30.37 -2.12
C VAL A 254 -2.92 -28.97 -2.75
N ALA A 255 -3.41 -27.93 -2.08
CA ALA A 255 -3.42 -26.57 -2.61
C ALA A 255 -2.03 -26.10 -3.03
N ARG A 256 -0.99 -26.40 -2.23
CA ARG A 256 0.41 -26.05 -2.56
C ARG A 256 0.98 -26.70 -3.82
N ARG A 257 0.30 -27.70 -4.39
CA ARG A 257 0.70 -28.38 -5.62
C ARG A 257 0.12 -27.72 -6.87
N HIS A 258 -0.79 -26.79 -6.70
CA HIS A 258 -1.44 -26.08 -7.79
C HIS A 258 -0.93 -24.66 -7.88
N ALA A 259 -0.68 -24.20 -9.10
CA ALA A 259 -0.39 -22.79 -9.35
C ALA A 259 -1.63 -21.94 -9.11
N LEU A 260 -1.43 -20.74 -8.58
CA LEU A 260 -2.48 -19.72 -8.53
C LEU A 260 -2.59 -19.07 -9.92
N ASN A 261 -3.82 -18.73 -10.30
CA ASN A 261 -4.07 -18.06 -11.56
C ASN A 261 -3.87 -16.55 -11.40
N TYR A 262 -2.93 -16.01 -12.18
CA TYR A 262 -2.67 -14.57 -12.33
C TYR A 262 -2.66 -14.18 -13.82
N GLU A 263 -3.59 -14.73 -14.60
CA GLU A 263 -3.61 -14.58 -16.06
C GLU A 263 -4.53 -13.46 -16.57
N MET A 264 -5.31 -12.82 -15.70
CA MET A 264 -6.21 -11.75 -16.11
C MET A 264 -5.43 -10.62 -16.77
N GLY A 265 -5.70 -10.37 -18.07
CA GLY A 265 -5.01 -9.37 -18.88
C GLY A 265 -3.58 -9.73 -19.28
N LEU A 266 -3.15 -10.98 -19.10
CA LEU A 266 -1.80 -11.44 -19.47
C LEU A 266 -1.53 -11.22 -20.96
N GLY A 267 -0.39 -10.56 -21.27
CA GLY A 267 0.02 -10.25 -22.64
C GLY A 267 -0.75 -9.08 -23.29
N ARG A 268 -1.55 -8.34 -22.49
CA ARG A 268 -2.27 -7.13 -22.94
C ARG A 268 -1.68 -5.85 -22.35
N GLU A 269 -0.76 -5.98 -21.43
CA GLU A 269 -0.06 -4.85 -20.83
C GLU A 269 1.02 -4.30 -21.76
N ARG A 270 1.15 -2.97 -21.79
CA ARG A 270 2.18 -2.26 -22.55
C ARG A 270 2.66 -1.02 -21.80
N PHE A 271 3.89 -0.60 -22.09
CA PHE A 271 4.38 0.67 -21.55
C PHE A 271 3.58 1.83 -22.16
N ALA A 272 3.03 2.68 -21.31
CA ALA A 272 2.25 3.85 -21.64
C ALA A 272 2.96 5.09 -21.06
N ALA A 273 3.63 5.85 -21.93
CA ALA A 273 4.48 6.97 -21.53
C ALA A 273 3.70 8.07 -20.79
N GLU A 274 2.44 8.27 -21.16
CA GLU A 274 1.53 9.23 -20.55
C GLU A 274 1.25 8.93 -19.07
N PHE A 275 1.30 7.66 -18.68
CA PHE A 275 1.19 7.21 -17.29
C PHE A 275 2.55 7.01 -16.60
N GLY A 276 3.65 6.95 -17.36
CA GLY A 276 4.96 6.54 -16.84
C GLY A 276 4.98 5.11 -16.32
N ALA A 277 4.18 4.21 -16.88
CA ALA A 277 3.90 2.90 -16.32
C ALA A 277 3.69 1.83 -17.39
N VAL A 278 3.82 0.57 -17.01
CA VAL A 278 3.22 -0.53 -17.77
C VAL A 278 1.75 -0.57 -17.41
N ALA A 279 0.91 -0.24 -18.40
CA ALA A 279 -0.53 -0.11 -18.23
C ALA A 279 -1.26 -1.32 -18.85
N SER A 280 -2.33 -1.74 -18.19
CA SER A 280 -3.33 -2.63 -18.77
C SER A 280 -4.33 -1.86 -19.64
N ASP A 281 -4.98 -2.55 -20.54
CA ASP A 281 -6.09 -1.97 -21.34
C ASP A 281 -7.33 -1.72 -20.50
N TYR A 282 -7.43 -2.35 -19.35
CA TYR A 282 -8.59 -2.31 -18.47
C TYR A 282 -8.15 -2.41 -16.99
N ARG A 283 -8.86 -1.77 -16.07
CA ARG A 283 -8.46 -1.77 -14.65
C ARG A 283 -8.57 -3.14 -13.98
N TYR A 284 -9.45 -4.02 -14.47
CA TYR A 284 -9.53 -5.41 -14.03
C TYR A 284 -8.47 -6.24 -14.75
N SER A 285 -7.28 -6.24 -14.16
CA SER A 285 -6.10 -6.92 -14.68
C SER A 285 -5.21 -7.28 -13.51
N GLU A 286 -4.51 -8.40 -13.63
CA GLU A 286 -3.53 -8.85 -12.64
C GLU A 286 -2.09 -8.42 -13.01
N SER A 287 -1.92 -7.46 -13.91
CA SER A 287 -0.60 -6.93 -14.28
C SER A 287 0.17 -6.37 -13.09
N ASN A 288 -0.53 -5.68 -12.18
CA ASN A 288 0.05 -5.13 -10.96
C ASN A 288 0.51 -6.23 -10.00
N HIS A 289 -0.28 -7.29 -9.83
CA HIS A 289 0.06 -8.46 -9.01
C HIS A 289 1.27 -9.19 -9.57
N ARG A 290 1.30 -9.44 -10.89
CA ARG A 290 2.46 -10.03 -11.56
C ARG A 290 3.73 -9.19 -11.38
N SER A 291 3.61 -7.87 -11.44
CA SER A 291 4.73 -6.96 -11.19
C SER A 291 5.22 -7.02 -9.74
N PHE A 292 4.28 -7.03 -8.79
CA PHE A 292 4.57 -7.15 -7.36
C PHE A 292 5.33 -8.44 -7.03
N TYR A 293 4.81 -9.59 -7.46
CA TYR A 293 5.44 -10.88 -7.16
C TYR A 293 6.73 -11.13 -7.94
N ARG A 294 6.86 -10.60 -9.15
CA ARG A 294 8.13 -10.68 -9.89
C ARG A 294 9.23 -9.96 -9.12
N HIS A 295 8.97 -8.73 -8.69
CA HIS A 295 9.96 -7.99 -7.93
C HIS A 295 10.27 -8.64 -6.57
N TRP A 296 9.26 -9.15 -5.88
CA TRP A 296 9.47 -9.92 -4.65
C TRP A 296 10.36 -11.15 -4.91
N ALA A 297 10.13 -11.89 -5.98
CA ALA A 297 10.92 -13.08 -6.32
C ALA A 297 12.38 -12.72 -6.68
N GLU A 298 12.58 -11.61 -7.40
CA GLU A 298 13.91 -11.08 -7.72
C GLU A 298 14.71 -10.81 -6.43
N LEU A 299 14.15 -10.05 -5.49
CA LEU A 299 14.80 -9.76 -4.21
C LEU A 299 15.08 -11.00 -3.37
N MET A 300 14.18 -11.98 -3.38
CA MET A 300 14.39 -13.24 -2.67
C MET A 300 15.50 -14.08 -3.30
N ALA A 301 15.66 -14.02 -4.63
CA ALA A 301 16.74 -14.73 -5.34
C ALA A 301 18.11 -14.08 -5.08
N GLU A 302 18.20 -12.76 -5.07
CA GLU A 302 19.39 -11.99 -4.74
C GLU A 302 19.87 -12.32 -3.30
N GLY A 303 18.97 -12.26 -2.32
CA GLY A 303 19.29 -12.59 -0.93
C GLY A 303 19.72 -14.06 -0.72
N ALA A 304 19.23 -15.00 -1.54
CA ALA A 304 19.64 -16.38 -1.48
C ALA A 304 21.08 -16.59 -2.01
N GLY A 305 21.51 -15.80 -3.01
CA GLY A 305 22.85 -15.81 -3.56
C GLY A 305 23.92 -15.31 -2.58
N GLU A 306 23.63 -14.28 -1.82
CA GLU A 306 24.52 -13.70 -0.81
C GLU A 306 24.65 -14.59 0.43
N GLY A 307 23.58 -15.25 0.85
CA GLY A 307 23.57 -16.18 2.00
C GLY A 307 24.42 -17.44 1.76
N ALA A 308 24.61 -17.83 0.51
CA ALA A 308 25.49 -18.95 0.16
C ALA A 308 26.99 -18.61 0.26
N ASN A 309 27.34 -17.32 0.18
CA ASN A 309 28.72 -16.82 0.30
C ASN A 309 29.10 -16.32 1.69
N SER A 310 28.16 -16.00 2.54
CA SER A 310 28.39 -15.63 3.95
C SER A 310 28.37 -16.87 4.86
N GLY A 311 29.03 -17.94 4.41
CA GLY A 311 29.20 -19.17 5.18
C GLY A 311 29.76 -18.87 6.56
N LEU A 312 28.98 -19.15 7.59
CA LEU A 312 29.37 -19.63 8.91
C LEU A 312 30.90 -19.52 9.24
N GLN A 313 31.38 -18.32 9.53
CA GLN A 313 32.56 -18.11 10.33
C GLN A 313 32.18 -17.44 11.65
N GLY A 314 31.44 -18.15 12.43
CA GLY A 314 31.19 -17.87 13.84
C GLY A 314 31.52 -19.12 14.62
N SER A 315 32.84 -19.35 14.86
CA SER A 315 33.32 -20.38 15.77
C SER A 315 32.66 -20.19 17.13
N ILE A 316 31.84 -21.16 17.48
CA ILE A 316 31.46 -21.44 18.85
C ILE A 316 32.74 -21.89 19.56
N HIS A 317 33.29 -21.04 20.39
CA HIS A 317 34.19 -21.46 21.44
C HIS A 317 33.44 -21.38 22.76
N ALA A 318 33.43 -22.55 23.42
CA ALA A 318 32.86 -22.86 24.71
C ALA A 318 33.26 -21.90 25.83
#